data_b7c9f3526feb083145d52d024f2743e2
#
_entry.id   b7c9f3526feb083145d52d024f2743e2
#
_cell.length_a   1.000
_cell.length_b   1.000
_cell.length_c   1.000
_cell.angle_alpha   90.00
_cell.angle_beta   90.00
_cell.angle_gamma   90.00
#
_symmetry.space_group_name_H-M   'P 1'
#
loop_
_entity.id
_entity.type
_entity.pdbx_description
1 polymer ?
#
loop_
_entity_poly.entity_id
_entity_poly.type
_entity_poly.pdbx_seq_one_letter_code
_entity_poly.pdbx_strand_id
1 'polypeptide(L)'
;MISRTDIEPILEAIPAARQEYARHYGVHPYFTRRPANVVRAYLERFSEEGDVVLDPFGGTGVTAIEAFLLGRRAIQNDLNPFANFIARNIADTTLPSTAPLRQAFERVEQ
;
A
#
# COMPACT_ATOMS: atom_id res chain seq x y z
N MET A 1 19.63 4.85 -10.91
CA MET A 1 18.95 3.87 -11.79
C MET A 1 19.70 2.55 -11.69
N ILE A 2 19.05 1.50 -11.19
CA ILE A 2 19.65 0.17 -11.10
C ILE A 2 19.81 -0.36 -12.53
N SER A 3 21.06 -0.74 -12.92
CA SER A 3 21.28 -1.36 -14.22
C SER A 3 20.56 -2.71 -14.28
N ARG A 4 19.91 -3.01 -15.41
CA ARG A 4 19.22 -4.31 -15.61
C ARG A 4 20.14 -5.52 -15.49
N THR A 5 21.44 -5.32 -15.60
CA THR A 5 22.47 -6.36 -15.52
C THR A 5 22.85 -6.73 -14.08
N ASP A 6 22.53 -5.89 -13.11
CA ASP A 6 22.96 -6.04 -11.72
C ASP A 6 21.83 -6.46 -10.78
N ILE A 7 20.68 -6.86 -11.34
CA ILE A 7 19.52 -7.29 -10.54
C ILE A 7 19.69 -8.76 -10.14
N GLU A 8 20.12 -8.99 -8.92
CA GLU A 8 20.12 -10.33 -8.35
C GLU A 8 18.72 -10.68 -7.80
N PRO A 9 18.16 -11.83 -8.15
CA PRO A 9 16.88 -12.26 -7.66
C PRO A 9 16.91 -12.51 -6.13
N ILE A 10 15.75 -12.40 -5.50
CA ILE A 10 15.57 -12.87 -4.12
C ILE A 10 15.44 -14.39 -4.17
N LEU A 11 16.44 -15.10 -3.69
CA LEU A 11 16.48 -16.57 -3.71
C LEU A 11 15.91 -17.20 -2.44
N GLU A 12 15.86 -16.44 -1.34
CA GLU A 12 15.33 -16.92 -0.09
C GLU A 12 13.84 -16.63 0.04
N ALA A 13 13.09 -17.57 0.62
CA ALA A 13 11.67 -17.37 0.88
C ALA A 13 11.48 -16.26 1.92
N ILE A 14 10.63 -15.30 1.62
CA ILE A 14 10.21 -14.25 2.57
C ILE A 14 8.95 -14.74 3.26
N PRO A 15 8.99 -15.05 4.57
CA PRO A 15 7.81 -15.49 5.31
C PRO A 15 6.75 -14.38 5.31
N ALA A 16 5.53 -14.71 4.91
CA ALA A 16 4.42 -13.77 4.96
C ALA A 16 4.07 -13.46 6.43
N ALA A 17 4.19 -12.20 6.83
CA ALA A 17 3.70 -11.74 8.11
C ALA A 17 2.18 -11.56 8.06
N ARG A 18 1.49 -11.81 9.18
CA ARG A 18 0.08 -11.47 9.31
C ARG A 18 -0.10 -9.96 9.13
N GLN A 19 -1.17 -9.58 8.45
CA GLN A 19 -1.46 -8.16 8.15
C GLN A 19 -1.87 -7.32 9.38
N GLU A 20 -1.79 -7.86 10.58
CA GLU A 20 -2.07 -7.17 11.83
C GLU A 20 -1.17 -5.96 12.10
N TYR A 21 -0.06 -5.87 11.40
CA TYR A 21 0.87 -4.77 11.52
C TYR A 21 0.34 -3.42 11.05
N ALA A 22 -0.39 -3.43 9.98
CA ALA A 22 -0.81 -2.19 9.34
C ALA A 22 -2.32 -2.09 9.45
N ARG A 23 -2.79 -1.33 10.42
CA ARG A 23 -4.22 -1.11 10.67
C ARG A 23 -4.98 -0.69 9.42
N HIS A 24 -4.35 0.06 8.52
CA HIS A 24 -4.96 0.50 7.28
C HIS A 24 -5.32 -0.64 6.32
N TYR A 25 -4.61 -1.79 6.37
CA TYR A 25 -4.99 -2.96 5.57
C TYR A 25 -6.08 -3.80 6.20
N GLY A 26 -6.35 -3.63 7.48
CA GLY A 26 -7.37 -4.37 8.23
C GLY A 26 -8.78 -3.76 8.17
N VAL A 27 -8.95 -2.60 7.54
CA VAL A 27 -10.23 -1.86 7.56
C VAL A 27 -11.32 -2.57 6.75
N HIS A 28 -10.95 -3.36 5.76
CA HIS A 28 -11.91 -4.07 4.89
C HIS A 28 -11.30 -5.38 4.39
N PRO A 29 -12.11 -6.41 4.16
CA PRO A 29 -11.67 -7.63 3.50
C PRO A 29 -11.47 -7.36 2.00
N TYR A 30 -10.43 -7.95 1.42
CA TYR A 30 -10.24 -7.99 -0.02
C TYR A 30 -9.54 -9.28 -0.42
N PHE A 31 -10.08 -9.96 -1.43
CA PHE A 31 -9.51 -11.20 -1.94
C PHE A 31 -8.14 -10.94 -2.60
N THR A 32 -7.26 -11.91 -2.50
CA THR A 32 -5.93 -11.88 -3.16
C THR A 32 -4.98 -10.76 -2.71
N ARG A 33 -5.22 -10.13 -1.57
CA ARG A 33 -4.29 -9.16 -1.02
C ARG A 33 -2.95 -9.81 -0.72
N ARG A 34 -1.87 -9.22 -1.23
CA ARG A 34 -0.52 -9.69 -0.96
C ARG A 34 -0.07 -9.25 0.42
N PRO A 35 0.76 -10.05 1.13
CA PRO A 35 1.35 -9.64 2.40
C PRO A 35 2.24 -8.40 2.21
N ALA A 36 1.98 -7.36 2.98
CA ALA A 36 2.69 -6.07 2.85
C ALA A 36 4.20 -6.20 3.06
N ASN A 37 4.63 -7.04 4.01
CA ASN A 37 6.06 -7.26 4.27
C ASN A 37 6.80 -7.89 3.07
N VAL A 38 6.13 -8.77 2.34
CA VAL A 38 6.72 -9.39 1.14
C VAL A 38 6.85 -8.35 0.03
N VAL A 39 5.78 -7.59 -0.23
CA VAL A 39 5.81 -6.49 -1.21
C VAL A 39 6.89 -5.48 -0.87
N ARG A 40 7.00 -5.09 0.40
CA ARG A 40 8.01 -4.17 0.89
C ARG A 40 9.43 -4.67 0.61
N ALA A 41 9.71 -5.93 0.91
CA ALA A 41 11.04 -6.51 0.65
C ALA A 41 11.43 -6.46 -0.83
N TYR A 42 10.47 -6.71 -1.73
CA TYR A 42 10.69 -6.56 -3.18
C TYR A 42 10.95 -5.10 -3.58
N LEU A 43 10.18 -4.16 -3.03
CA LEU A 43 10.37 -2.73 -3.31
C LEU A 43 11.75 -2.24 -2.85
N GLU A 44 12.18 -2.62 -1.66
CA GLU A 44 13.51 -2.28 -1.12
C GLU A 44 14.63 -2.88 -1.96
N ARG A 45 14.43 -4.09 -2.48
CA ARG A 45 15.45 -4.77 -3.30
C ARG A 45 15.58 -4.24 -4.71
N PHE A 46 14.46 -3.87 -5.35
CA PHE A 46 14.41 -3.57 -6.78
C PHE A 46 14.14 -2.11 -7.13
N SER A 47 14.11 -1.23 -6.14
CA SER A 47 13.93 0.20 -6.36
C SER A 47 14.69 1.02 -5.32
N GLU A 48 14.86 2.30 -5.62
CA GLU A 48 15.48 3.29 -4.75
C GLU A 48 14.50 4.38 -4.36
N GLU A 49 14.80 5.14 -3.30
CA GLU A 49 14.00 6.30 -2.90
C GLU A 49 13.90 7.29 -4.07
N GLY A 50 12.70 7.81 -4.32
CA GLY A 50 12.40 8.70 -5.42
C GLY A 50 11.99 8.03 -6.73
N ASP A 51 12.19 6.72 -6.86
CA ASP A 51 11.76 5.96 -8.03
C ASP A 51 10.24 5.96 -8.21
N VAL A 52 9.81 5.66 -9.43
CA VAL A 52 8.40 5.46 -9.77
C VAL A 52 8.10 3.97 -9.86
N VAL A 53 7.22 3.51 -9.00
CA VAL A 53 6.72 2.12 -8.99
C VAL A 53 5.37 2.06 -9.69
N LEU A 54 5.25 1.21 -10.68
CA LEU A 54 3.99 0.95 -11.39
C LEU A 54 3.42 -0.40 -10.96
N ASP A 55 2.20 -0.40 -10.46
CA ASP A 55 1.40 -1.60 -10.27
C ASP A 55 0.14 -1.55 -11.16
N PRO A 56 0.13 -2.25 -12.31
CA PRO A 56 -0.98 -2.25 -13.24
C PRO A 56 -2.19 -3.07 -12.75
N PHE A 57 -2.04 -3.85 -11.68
CA PHE A 57 -3.07 -4.71 -11.07
C PHE A 57 -3.10 -4.50 -9.55
N GLY A 58 -3.14 -3.24 -9.13
CA GLY A 58 -2.83 -2.81 -7.76
C GLY A 58 -3.82 -3.23 -6.69
N GLY A 59 -5.02 -3.69 -7.04
CA GLY A 59 -6.03 -4.06 -6.07
C GLY A 59 -6.32 -2.91 -5.10
N THR A 60 -6.30 -3.20 -3.80
CA THR A 60 -6.52 -2.20 -2.75
C THR A 60 -5.27 -1.40 -2.36
N GLY A 61 -4.20 -1.46 -3.18
CA GLY A 61 -3.10 -0.51 -3.11
C GLY A 61 -1.92 -0.92 -2.24
N VAL A 62 -1.74 -2.19 -1.92
CA VAL A 62 -0.61 -2.60 -1.07
C VAL A 62 0.72 -2.15 -1.66
N THR A 63 0.97 -2.39 -2.94
CA THR A 63 2.21 -1.96 -3.61
C THR A 63 2.39 -0.45 -3.58
N ALA A 64 1.34 0.29 -3.91
CA ALA A 64 1.39 1.74 -3.96
C ALA A 64 1.63 2.36 -2.58
N ILE A 65 0.97 1.83 -1.56
CA ILE A 65 1.11 2.32 -0.18
C ILE A 65 2.50 2.00 0.37
N GLU A 66 2.98 0.77 0.20
CA GLU A 66 4.33 0.40 0.65
C GLU A 66 5.41 1.20 -0.09
N ALA A 67 5.24 1.42 -1.41
CA ALA A 67 6.15 2.27 -2.17
C ALA A 67 6.18 3.70 -1.62
N PHE A 68 5.03 4.28 -1.34
CA PHE A 68 4.93 5.62 -0.74
C PHE A 68 5.60 5.68 0.63
N LEU A 69 5.35 4.70 1.51
CA LEU A 69 5.97 4.62 2.84
C LEU A 69 7.49 4.47 2.78
N LEU A 70 8.02 3.95 1.69
CA LEU A 70 9.45 3.80 1.42
C LEU A 70 10.04 4.99 0.64
N GLY A 71 9.31 6.09 0.48
CA GLY A 71 9.79 7.28 -0.22
C GLY A 71 9.81 7.17 -1.75
N ARG A 72 9.10 6.19 -2.32
CA ARG A 72 8.90 6.07 -3.77
C ARG A 72 7.62 6.79 -4.18
N ARG A 73 7.51 7.10 -5.47
CA ARG A 73 6.25 7.50 -6.09
C ARG A 73 5.56 6.26 -6.63
N ALA A 74 4.23 6.21 -6.58
CA ALA A 74 3.49 5.06 -7.08
C ALA A 74 2.46 5.47 -8.12
N ILE A 75 2.32 4.62 -9.12
CA ILE A 75 1.24 4.67 -10.10
C ILE A 75 0.51 3.34 -9.99
N GLN A 76 -0.78 3.41 -9.66
CA GLN A 76 -1.63 2.25 -9.55
C GLN A 76 -2.72 2.29 -10.60
N ASN A 77 -2.99 1.13 -11.17
CA ASN A 77 -4.17 0.88 -11.98
C ASN A 77 -4.85 -0.40 -11.52
N ASP A 78 -6.18 -0.41 -11.54
CA ASP A 78 -6.98 -1.62 -11.38
C ASP A 78 -8.27 -1.47 -12.15
N LEU A 79 -8.75 -2.56 -12.70
CA LEU A 79 -10.01 -2.56 -13.46
C LEU A 79 -11.23 -2.42 -12.55
N ASN A 80 -11.09 -2.83 -11.29
CA ASN A 80 -12.16 -2.74 -10.29
C ASN A 80 -12.21 -1.33 -9.67
N PRO A 81 -13.24 -0.53 -9.95
CA PRO A 81 -13.36 0.82 -9.39
C PRO A 81 -13.45 0.82 -7.84
N PHE A 82 -13.97 -0.24 -7.25
CA PHE A 82 -14.02 -0.39 -5.80
C PHE A 82 -12.62 -0.54 -5.20
N ALA A 83 -11.73 -1.30 -5.85
CA ALA A 83 -10.32 -1.41 -5.43
C ALA A 83 -9.62 -0.05 -5.47
N ASN A 84 -9.78 0.69 -6.56
CA ASN A 84 -9.21 2.03 -6.69
C ASN A 84 -9.78 3.02 -5.67
N PHE A 85 -11.06 2.93 -5.36
CA PHE A 85 -11.70 3.74 -4.30
C PHE A 85 -11.04 3.46 -2.94
N ILE A 86 -10.84 2.20 -2.57
CA ILE A 86 -10.20 1.82 -1.31
C ILE A 86 -8.75 2.30 -1.27
N ALA A 87 -7.97 2.02 -2.33
CA ALA A 87 -6.57 2.42 -2.40
C ALA A 87 -6.40 3.94 -2.24
N ARG A 88 -7.24 4.72 -2.94
CA ARG A 88 -7.23 6.18 -2.84
C ARG A 88 -7.52 6.66 -1.42
N ASN A 89 -8.54 6.10 -0.77
CA ASN A 89 -8.91 6.53 0.59
C ASN A 89 -7.86 6.14 1.63
N ILE A 90 -7.17 5.00 1.47
CA ILE A 90 -6.07 4.64 2.36
C ILE A 90 -4.85 5.56 2.14
N ALA A 91 -4.56 5.89 0.88
CA ALA A 91 -3.41 6.73 0.53
C ALA A 91 -3.64 8.22 0.79
N ASP A 92 -4.89 8.64 0.99
CA ASP A 92 -5.22 10.04 1.22
C ASP A 92 -4.72 10.50 2.59
N THR A 93 -3.61 11.20 2.58
CA THR A 93 -2.99 11.80 3.77
C THR A 93 -3.45 13.22 4.05
N THR A 94 -4.40 13.73 3.25
CA THR A 94 -4.87 15.12 3.37
C THR A 94 -5.97 15.28 4.41
N LEU A 95 -6.41 14.20 5.05
CA LEU A 95 -7.35 14.29 6.18
C LEU A 95 -6.67 15.05 7.33
N PRO A 96 -7.02 16.32 7.55
CA PRO A 96 -6.25 17.21 8.40
C PRO A 96 -6.34 16.89 9.89
N SER A 97 -7.36 16.13 10.30
CA SER A 97 -7.57 15.76 11.70
C SER A 97 -8.72 14.77 11.83
N THR A 98 -8.61 13.87 12.80
CA THR A 98 -9.73 12.98 13.18
C THR A 98 -10.78 13.70 14.03
N ALA A 99 -10.55 14.93 14.47
CA ALA A 99 -11.45 15.66 15.35
C ALA A 99 -12.85 15.87 14.77
N PRO A 100 -13.05 16.28 13.50
CA PRO A 100 -14.38 16.39 12.90
C PRO A 100 -15.12 15.05 12.82
N LEU A 101 -14.40 13.97 12.55
CA LEU A 101 -14.98 12.62 12.55
C LEU A 101 -15.44 12.22 13.94
N ARG A 102 -14.62 12.44 14.95
CA ARG A 102 -14.97 12.14 16.35
C ARG A 102 -16.21 12.90 16.77
N GLN A 103 -16.30 14.19 16.48
CA GLN A 103 -17.48 15.01 16.78
C GLN A 103 -18.74 14.51 16.03
N ALA A 104 -18.58 14.03 14.80
CA ALA A 104 -19.70 13.47 14.05
C ALA A 104 -20.21 12.16 14.69
N PHE A 105 -19.32 11.29 15.14
CA PHE A 105 -19.70 10.07 15.86
C PHE A 105 -20.41 10.36 17.18
N GLU A 106 -19.91 11.28 17.97
CA GLU A 106 -20.53 11.70 19.23
C GLU A 106 -21.96 12.23 19.06
N ARG A 107 -22.27 12.84 17.90
CA ARG A 107 -23.64 13.30 17.59
C ARG A 107 -24.60 12.16 17.21
N VAL A 108 -24.09 11.06 16.71
CA VAL A 108 -24.91 9.90 16.32
C VAL A 108 -25.24 9.01 17.52
N GLU A 109 -24.38 9.03 18.55
CA GLU A 109 -24.59 8.25 19.78
C GLU A 109 -25.57 8.91 20.79
N GLN A 110 -26.02 10.13 20.51
CA GLN A 110 -27.03 10.84 21.30
C GLN A 110 -28.46 10.61 20.73
#